data_fe16dc5cc9c703a8745bfa031d5a811e
#
_entry.id   fe16dc5cc9c703a8745bfa031d5a811e
#
_cell.length_a   1.000
_cell.length_b   1.000
_cell.length_c   1.000
_cell.angle_alpha   90.00
_cell.angle_beta   90.00
_cell.angle_gamma   90.00
#
_symmetry.space_group_name_H-M   'P 1'
#
loop_
_entity.id
_entity.type
_entity.pdbx_description
1 polymer ?
#
loop_
_entity_poly.entity_id
_entity_poly.type
_entity_poly.pdbx_seq_one_letter_code
_entity_poly.pdbx_strand_id
1 'polypeptide(L)'
;MNNENLKYLVALAHFPKFGPKRLQKIKKYFFSFKEAFGSSVRQLMEAGIEENISQEFTAARPDINPDEIREKMEKEKIEVIAIDD
;
A
#
# COMPACT_ATOMS: atom_id res chain seq x y z
N MET A 1 13.44 4.60 -4.16
CA MET A 1 12.03 4.91 -3.87
C MET A 1 11.96 6.13 -2.97
N ASN A 2 11.09 7.09 -3.26
CA ASN A 2 10.97 8.27 -2.41
C ASN A 2 10.12 7.97 -1.18
N ASN A 3 10.17 8.88 -0.19
CA ASN A 3 9.46 8.65 1.08
C ASN A 3 7.95 8.56 0.92
N GLU A 4 7.38 9.33 -0.02
CA GLU A 4 5.95 9.30 -0.25
C GLU A 4 5.51 7.96 -0.82
N ASN A 5 6.23 7.45 -1.80
CA ASN A 5 5.90 6.17 -2.41
C ASN A 5 6.05 5.03 -1.39
N LEU A 6 7.09 5.09 -0.58
CA LEU A 6 7.31 4.10 0.48
C LEU A 6 6.17 4.13 1.51
N LYS A 7 5.72 5.32 1.89
CA LYS A 7 4.61 5.49 2.81
C LYS A 7 3.36 4.75 2.31
N TYR A 8 3.05 4.92 1.04
CA TYR A 8 1.87 4.27 0.46
C TYR A 8 2.05 2.77 0.28
N LEU A 9 3.26 2.32 -0.01
CA LEU A 9 3.54 0.88 -0.05
C LEU A 9 3.27 0.25 1.31
N VAL A 10 3.77 0.86 2.37
CA VAL A 10 3.56 0.34 3.72
C VAL A 10 2.08 0.40 4.09
N ALA A 11 1.39 1.47 3.68
CA ALA A 11 -0.05 1.58 3.92
C ALA A 11 -0.82 0.45 3.23
N LEU A 12 -0.48 0.13 1.99
CA LEU A 12 -1.09 -0.99 1.28
C LEU A 12 -0.79 -2.31 1.99
N ALA A 13 0.43 -2.49 2.46
CA ALA A 13 0.83 -3.71 3.15
C ALA A 13 0.15 -3.88 4.50
N HIS A 14 -0.38 -2.81 5.08
CA HIS A 14 -1.14 -2.88 6.32
C HIS A 14 -2.47 -3.61 6.14
N PHE A 15 -2.98 -3.66 4.91
CA PHE A 15 -4.17 -4.43 4.65
C PHE A 15 -3.80 -5.91 4.60
N PRO A 16 -4.34 -6.73 5.53
CA PRO A 16 -3.83 -8.11 5.70
C PRO A 16 -3.93 -9.00 4.47
N LYS A 17 -4.87 -8.69 3.57
CA LYS A 17 -5.08 -9.51 2.39
C LYS A 17 -4.19 -9.11 1.21
N PHE A 18 -3.42 -8.04 1.34
CA PHE A 18 -2.45 -7.66 0.33
C PHE A 18 -1.10 -8.30 0.65
N GLY A 19 -0.97 -9.58 0.31
CA GLY A 19 0.30 -10.27 0.43
C GLY A 19 1.25 -9.92 -0.72
N PRO A 20 2.44 -10.53 -0.74
CA PRO A 20 3.47 -10.20 -1.74
C PRO A 20 2.99 -10.32 -3.19
N LYS A 21 2.21 -11.33 -3.50
CA LYS A 21 1.74 -11.54 -4.88
C LYS A 21 0.80 -10.43 -5.33
N ARG A 22 -0.12 -10.02 -4.47
CA ARG A 22 -1.06 -8.96 -4.79
C ARG A 22 -0.36 -7.61 -4.89
N LEU A 23 0.61 -7.37 -4.01
CA LEU A 23 1.40 -6.14 -4.07
C LEU A 23 2.19 -6.06 -5.36
N GLN A 24 2.70 -7.19 -5.86
CA GLN A 24 3.39 -7.21 -7.15
C GLN A 24 2.45 -6.88 -8.30
N LYS A 25 1.22 -7.39 -8.27
CA LYS A 25 0.22 -7.05 -9.29
C LYS A 25 -0.09 -5.56 -9.27
N ILE A 26 -0.22 -4.98 -8.09
CA ILE A 26 -0.47 -3.56 -7.92
C ILE A 26 0.71 -2.76 -8.47
N LYS A 27 1.92 -3.17 -8.14
CA LYS A 27 3.13 -2.49 -8.61
C LYS A 27 3.22 -2.48 -10.14
N LYS A 28 2.82 -3.58 -10.78
CA LYS A 28 2.89 -3.68 -12.23
C LYS A 28 1.84 -2.85 -12.94
N TYR A 29 0.67 -2.71 -12.34
CA TYR A 29 -0.45 -2.02 -12.97
C TYR A 29 -0.44 -0.53 -12.75
N PHE A 30 -0.20 -0.10 -11.50
CA PHE A 30 -0.27 1.31 -11.15
C PHE A 30 1.08 2.00 -11.34
N PHE A 31 1.01 3.26 -11.71
CA PHE A 31 2.21 4.07 -11.88
C PHE A 31 2.96 4.26 -10.55
N SER A 32 2.23 4.39 -9.46
CA SER A 32 2.82 4.59 -8.14
C SER A 32 1.97 3.92 -7.08
N PHE A 33 2.54 3.71 -5.89
CA PHE A 33 1.78 3.17 -4.77
C PHE A 33 0.77 4.17 -4.24
N LYS A 34 1.04 5.47 -4.39
CA LYS A 34 0.08 6.51 -4.05
C LYS A 34 -1.17 6.38 -4.89
N GLU A 35 -1.00 6.21 -6.20
CA GLU A 35 -2.12 6.02 -7.10
C GLU A 35 -2.90 4.76 -6.76
N ALA A 36 -2.18 3.68 -6.47
CA ALA A 36 -2.81 2.42 -6.09
C ALA A 36 -3.63 2.55 -4.82
N PHE A 37 -3.09 3.25 -3.82
CA PHE A 37 -3.78 3.42 -2.55
C PHE A 37 -5.10 4.16 -2.72
N GLY A 38 -5.16 5.14 -3.62
CA GLY A 38 -6.35 5.92 -3.88
C GLY A 38 -7.26 5.36 -4.98
N SER A 39 -6.98 4.16 -5.47
CA SER A 39 -7.70 3.61 -6.61
C SER A 39 -9.09 3.10 -6.25
N SER A 40 -9.92 2.94 -7.28
CA SER A 40 -11.27 2.39 -7.13
C SER A 40 -11.24 0.87 -7.14
N VAL A 41 -12.38 0.27 -6.75
CA VAL A 41 -12.56 -1.18 -6.86
C VAL A 41 -12.27 -1.64 -8.29
N ARG A 42 -12.82 -0.96 -9.26
CA ARG A 42 -12.65 -1.31 -10.67
C ARG A 42 -11.17 -1.33 -11.06
N GLN A 43 -10.44 -0.31 -10.65
CA GLN A 43 -9.01 -0.24 -11.00
C GLN A 43 -8.22 -1.36 -10.35
N LEU A 44 -8.55 -1.70 -9.11
CA LEU A 44 -7.91 -2.82 -8.43
C LEU A 44 -8.20 -4.14 -9.15
N MET A 45 -9.44 -4.32 -9.60
CA MET A 45 -9.80 -5.51 -10.36
C MET A 45 -9.05 -5.59 -11.68
N GLU A 46 -8.88 -4.45 -12.34
CA GLU A 46 -8.10 -4.39 -13.58
C GLU A 46 -6.63 -4.76 -13.33
N ALA A 47 -6.14 -4.45 -12.15
CA ALA A 47 -4.77 -4.82 -11.75
C ALA A 47 -4.63 -6.32 -11.44
N GLY A 48 -5.74 -7.03 -11.33
CA GLY A 48 -5.73 -8.45 -11.05
C GLY A 48 -6.11 -8.82 -9.62
N ILE A 49 -6.67 -7.89 -8.87
CA ILE A 49 -7.13 -8.14 -7.51
C ILE A 49 -8.59 -8.60 -7.57
N GLU A 50 -8.93 -9.61 -6.80
CA GLU A 50 -10.28 -10.16 -6.75
C GLU A 50 -11.29 -9.10 -6.30
N GLU A 51 -12.52 -9.19 -6.78
CA GLU A 51 -13.55 -8.20 -6.48
C GLU A 51 -13.80 -8.05 -4.99
N ASN A 52 -13.97 -9.16 -4.28
CA ASN A 52 -14.23 -9.11 -2.85
C ASN A 52 -13.08 -8.48 -2.07
N ILE A 53 -11.84 -8.79 -2.46
CA ILE A 53 -10.66 -8.21 -1.81
C ILE A 53 -10.59 -6.70 -2.12
N SER A 54 -10.89 -6.32 -3.36
CA SER A 54 -10.90 -4.92 -3.77
C SER A 54 -11.94 -4.13 -2.98
N GLN A 55 -13.12 -4.70 -2.78
CA GLN A 55 -14.16 -4.05 -2.00
C GLN A 55 -13.77 -3.93 -0.53
N GLU A 56 -13.18 -4.98 0.04
CA GLU A 56 -12.73 -4.93 1.42
C GLU A 56 -11.65 -3.88 1.64
N PHE A 57 -10.71 -3.77 0.71
CA PHE A 57 -9.67 -2.76 0.82
C PHE A 57 -10.25 -1.34 0.77
N THR A 58 -11.14 -1.06 -0.20
CA THR A 58 -11.72 0.28 -0.31
C THR A 58 -12.55 0.63 0.92
N ALA A 59 -13.19 -0.35 1.54
CA ALA A 59 -13.93 -0.14 2.78
C ALA A 59 -12.99 0.09 3.97
N ALA A 60 -11.85 -0.58 4.01
CA ALA A 60 -10.88 -0.44 5.09
C ALA A 60 -9.99 0.79 4.94
N ARG A 61 -9.87 1.31 3.73
CA ARG A 61 -8.94 2.40 3.42
C ARG A 61 -9.07 3.63 4.33
N PRO A 62 -10.28 4.08 4.70
CA PRO A 62 -10.39 5.22 5.61
C PRO A 62 -9.74 4.99 6.97
N ASP A 63 -9.61 3.72 7.39
CA ASP A 63 -8.99 3.38 8.66
C ASP A 63 -7.48 3.24 8.57
N ILE A 64 -6.93 3.27 7.36
CA ILE A 64 -5.49 3.18 7.14
C ILE A 64 -4.98 4.58 6.84
N ASN A 65 -4.19 5.12 7.75
CA ASN A 65 -3.66 6.48 7.60
C ASN A 65 -2.17 6.43 7.23
N PRO A 66 -1.84 6.72 5.96
CA PRO A 66 -0.44 6.68 5.54
C PRO A 66 0.46 7.66 6.30
N ASP A 67 -0.08 8.79 6.74
CA ASP A 67 0.70 9.77 7.48
C ASP A 67 1.06 9.27 8.87
N GLU A 68 0.15 8.58 9.54
CA GLU A 68 0.46 7.95 10.82
C GLU A 68 1.50 6.87 10.67
N ILE A 69 1.40 6.09 9.61
CA ILE A 69 2.38 5.05 9.30
C ILE A 69 3.74 5.68 9.07
N ARG A 70 3.78 6.78 8.34
CA ARG A 70 5.02 7.51 8.09
C ARG A 70 5.64 8.01 9.41
N GLU A 71 4.81 8.55 10.31
CA GLU A 71 5.29 9.01 11.60
C GLU A 71 5.90 7.87 12.41
N LYS A 72 5.26 6.72 12.41
CA LYS A 72 5.80 5.54 13.09
C LYS A 72 7.12 5.10 12.47
N MET A 73 7.22 5.15 11.16
CA MET A 73 8.45 4.82 10.47
C MET A 73 9.57 5.77 10.83
N GLU A 74 9.26 7.05 10.97
CA GLU A 74 10.25 8.04 11.36
C GLU A 74 10.73 7.83 12.79
N LYS A 75 9.84 7.45 13.69
CA LYS A 75 10.22 7.14 15.07
C LYS A 75 11.10 5.89 15.15
N GLU A 76 10.91 4.97 14.22
CA GLU A 76 11.66 3.72 14.15
C GLU A 76 12.64 3.72 12.99
N LYS A 77 13.04 4.90 12.54
CA LYS A 77 13.84 5.04 11.33
C LYS A 77 15.19 4.31 11.39
N ILE A 78 15.70 4.10 12.58
CA ILE A 78 16.95 3.36 12.73
C ILE A 78 16.78 1.94 12.20
N GLU A 79 15.66 1.31 12.50
CA GLU A 79 15.36 -0.02 11.99
C GLU A 79 15.12 -0.01 10.49
N VAL A 80 14.41 1.00 10.00
CA VAL A 80 14.13 1.14 8.58
C VAL A 80 15.42 1.34 7.81
N ILE A 81 16.31 2.17 8.32
CA ILE A 81 17.61 2.41 7.68
C ILE A 81 18.43 1.14 7.64
N ALA A 82 18.42 0.38 8.71
CA ALA A 82 19.16 -0.89 8.77
C ALA A 82 18.66 -1.88 7.74
N ILE A 83 17.36 -1.88 7.49
CA ILE A 83 16.77 -2.78 6.50
C ILE A 83 17.17 -2.36 5.09
N ASP A 84 17.25 -1.07 4.85
CA ASP A 84 17.58 -0.53 3.53
C ASP A 84 19.03 -0.72 3.15
N ASP A 85 19.87 -0.86 4.12
CA ASP A 85 21.29 -1.11 3.88
C ASP A 85 21.53 -2.58 3.53
#